data_a3bbd1d1bfeebbf04f59d2cc2ce3462a
#
_entry.id   a3bbd1d1bfeebbf04f59d2cc2ce3462a
#
_cell.length_a   1.000
_cell.length_b   1.000
_cell.length_c   1.000
_cell.angle_alpha   90.00
_cell.angle_beta   90.00
_cell.angle_gamma   90.00
#
_symmetry.space_group_name_H-M   'P 1'
#
loop_
_entity.id
_entity.type
_entity.pdbx_description
1 polymer ?
#
loop_
_entity_poly.entity_id
_entity_poly.type
_entity_poly.pdbx_seq_one_letter_code
_entity_poly.pdbx_strand_id
1 'polypeptide(L)'
;MGMTMSQKILAAHAGLSEVKAGQLIEAKLDMVLGNDVTSPVAINVFEQNGATAVFDNTKIAMIMDHFTPNKDIKAATQVKQVRTFADKYDIKNYRDVGQMGIEHALLPEQGLVGPGCLCIGADSHTCTYGALGAFSTGVGSTDMAAGMISGKAWFKVPAAIKFNLIGKPQGFVSGKDVILHIIGMIGVDGALYKSMEFTGEGVQYLNIDDRLCIANMAIEAGAKNGIFPVDDVTREYCNGRYQGTPVEYTADDDAVYDEEYTIDLSEIRPTVAFPHLPENTRTVDEIGETEVKIDQCVIGSCTNGRITDLRAAAAVFKGRKIARNVRCIIFPGTQAIWLQAMHEGLFDIFIEAGAVVSTPTCGPCLGGHMGILAAGEKAISTTNRNFVGRMGHVDSEVYLASPAVAAASAVKGYITDPAKL
;
A
#
# COMPACT_ATOMS: atom_id res chain seq x y z
N MET A 1 26.57 17.16 -9.94
CA MET A 1 25.65 16.14 -10.52
C MET A 1 24.39 16.28 -9.73
N GLY A 2 23.27 16.53 -10.40
CA GLY A 2 22.00 16.73 -9.73
C GLY A 2 21.50 15.50 -8.99
N MET A 3 20.72 15.71 -7.97
CA MET A 3 20.12 14.66 -7.12
C MET A 3 18.66 14.44 -7.46
N THR A 4 18.23 13.18 -7.39
CA THR A 4 16.83 12.78 -7.45
C THR A 4 16.09 13.17 -6.15
N MET A 5 14.76 13.11 -6.12
CA MET A 5 13.98 13.39 -4.89
C MET A 5 14.43 12.51 -3.73
N SER A 6 14.56 11.21 -3.96
CA SER A 6 14.98 10.25 -2.94
C SER A 6 16.39 10.53 -2.40
N GLN A 7 17.32 10.91 -3.28
CA GLN A 7 18.66 11.28 -2.87
C GLN A 7 18.67 12.53 -1.98
N LYS A 8 17.87 13.56 -2.31
CA LYS A 8 17.77 14.79 -1.50
C LYS A 8 17.23 14.51 -0.10
N ILE A 9 16.20 13.69 0.02
CA ILE A 9 15.66 13.32 1.33
C ILE A 9 16.71 12.55 2.15
N LEU A 10 17.38 11.58 1.56
CA LEU A 10 18.41 10.79 2.22
C LEU A 10 19.62 11.65 2.62
N ALA A 11 20.08 12.56 1.77
CA ALA A 11 21.16 13.50 2.07
C ALA A 11 20.82 14.39 3.28
N ALA A 12 19.63 14.97 3.30
CA ALA A 12 19.17 15.82 4.40
C ALA A 12 19.14 15.09 5.74
N HIS A 13 18.65 13.83 5.76
CA HIS A 13 18.56 13.03 6.97
C HIS A 13 19.92 12.46 7.42
N ALA A 14 20.88 12.34 6.49
CA ALA A 14 22.26 11.97 6.79
C ALA A 14 23.11 13.20 7.23
N GLY A 15 22.59 14.43 7.10
CA GLY A 15 23.35 15.66 7.36
C GLY A 15 24.44 15.91 6.32
N LEU A 16 24.23 15.43 5.08
CA LEU A 16 25.15 15.57 3.96
C LEU A 16 24.59 16.58 2.95
N SER A 17 25.48 17.29 2.26
CA SER A 17 25.09 18.22 1.19
C SER A 17 24.68 17.49 -0.10
N GLU A 18 25.25 16.33 -0.35
CA GLU A 18 24.96 15.48 -1.50
C GLU A 18 25.18 14.01 -1.17
N VAL A 19 24.46 13.12 -1.89
CA VAL A 19 24.70 11.67 -1.89
C VAL A 19 24.63 11.13 -3.32
N LYS A 20 25.20 9.94 -3.53
CA LYS A 20 25.21 9.28 -4.84
C LYS A 20 24.63 7.87 -4.74
N ALA A 21 24.03 7.39 -5.80
CA ALA A 21 23.59 6.01 -5.91
C ALA A 21 24.73 5.03 -5.54
N GLY A 22 24.40 4.03 -4.72
CA GLY A 22 25.37 3.05 -4.21
C GLY A 22 26.14 3.49 -2.95
N GLN A 23 26.10 4.76 -2.55
CA GLN A 23 26.75 5.25 -1.35
C GLN A 23 26.09 4.66 -0.09
N LEU A 24 26.90 4.23 0.88
CA LEU A 24 26.42 3.84 2.21
C LEU A 24 26.37 5.07 3.11
N ILE A 25 25.22 5.30 3.74
CA ILE A 25 24.99 6.42 4.65
C ILE A 25 24.28 5.93 5.91
N GLU A 26 24.43 6.64 7.01
CA GLU A 26 23.57 6.55 8.18
C GLU A 26 22.65 7.79 8.20
N ALA A 27 21.35 7.58 8.36
CA ALA A 27 20.38 8.67 8.33
C ALA A 27 19.43 8.62 9.54
N LYS A 28 19.00 9.78 10.02
CA LYS A 28 18.03 9.93 11.11
C LYS A 28 16.63 9.60 10.62
N LEU A 29 15.85 8.94 11.45
CA LEU A 29 14.49 8.50 11.15
C LEU A 29 13.45 9.47 11.74
N ASP A 30 12.40 9.73 10.98
CA ASP A 30 11.23 10.49 11.45
C ASP A 30 10.14 9.54 11.98
N MET A 31 10.05 8.31 11.44
CA MET A 31 9.07 7.32 11.87
C MET A 31 9.63 5.90 11.74
N VAL A 32 9.34 5.07 12.74
CA VAL A 32 9.57 3.62 12.73
C VAL A 32 8.23 2.91 12.90
N LEU A 33 7.88 2.05 11.95
CA LEU A 33 6.58 1.38 11.90
C LEU A 33 6.70 -0.13 12.10
N GLY A 34 5.74 -0.71 12.81
CA GLY A 34 5.53 -2.15 12.88
C GLY A 34 4.08 -2.51 13.20
N ASN A 35 3.72 -3.75 12.91
CA ASN A 35 2.38 -4.29 13.08
C ASN A 35 2.35 -5.50 14.03
N ASP A 36 1.19 -6.12 14.21
CA ASP A 36 1.00 -7.27 15.11
C ASP A 36 1.73 -8.55 14.67
N VAL A 37 2.25 -8.61 13.43
CA VAL A 37 3.06 -9.74 12.94
C VAL A 37 4.55 -9.49 13.17
N THR A 38 5.02 -8.29 12.89
CA THR A 38 6.45 -7.96 12.83
C THR A 38 6.99 -7.32 14.11
N SER A 39 6.17 -6.54 14.82
CA SER A 39 6.57 -5.91 16.08
C SER A 39 6.99 -6.91 17.17
N PRO A 40 6.34 -8.08 17.36
CA PRO A 40 6.80 -9.06 18.35
C PRO A 40 8.24 -9.51 18.13
N VAL A 41 8.63 -9.70 16.86
CA VAL A 41 10.01 -10.10 16.51
C VAL A 41 10.98 -8.94 16.80
N ALA A 42 10.63 -7.72 16.44
CA ALA A 42 11.44 -6.53 16.72
C ALA A 42 11.59 -6.29 18.23
N ILE A 43 10.52 -6.47 19.02
CA ILE A 43 10.55 -6.36 20.48
C ILE A 43 11.52 -7.38 21.09
N ASN A 44 11.47 -8.63 20.63
CA ASN A 44 12.41 -9.64 21.12
C ASN A 44 13.88 -9.25 20.84
N VAL A 45 14.17 -8.72 19.65
CA VAL A 45 15.51 -8.24 19.29
C VAL A 45 15.90 -7.03 20.14
N PHE A 46 14.99 -6.10 20.37
CA PHE A 46 15.18 -4.93 21.22
C PHE A 46 15.58 -5.35 22.65
N GLU A 47 14.85 -6.29 23.25
CA GLU A 47 15.10 -6.79 24.61
C GLU A 47 16.41 -7.61 24.71
N GLN A 48 16.68 -8.48 23.71
CA GLN A 48 17.91 -9.27 23.65
C GLN A 48 19.18 -8.40 23.57
N ASN A 49 19.09 -7.22 22.98
CA ASN A 49 20.18 -6.25 22.96
C ASN A 49 20.30 -5.41 24.24
N GLY A 50 19.49 -5.70 25.26
CA GLY A 50 19.55 -5.01 26.54
C GLY A 50 19.10 -3.55 26.48
N ALA A 51 18.34 -3.17 25.47
CA ALA A 51 17.83 -1.81 25.35
C ALA A 51 16.81 -1.50 26.46
N THR A 52 16.97 -0.35 27.09
CA THR A 52 16.14 0.09 28.23
C THR A 52 15.26 1.29 27.91
N ALA A 53 15.45 1.91 26.76
CA ALA A 53 14.68 3.05 26.27
C ALA A 53 14.56 3.02 24.76
N VAL A 54 13.49 3.57 24.23
CA VAL A 54 13.34 3.89 22.80
C VAL A 54 13.90 5.28 22.52
N PHE A 55 14.29 5.55 21.27
CA PHE A 55 14.90 6.84 20.91
C PHE A 55 13.91 8.01 21.05
N ASP A 56 12.65 7.78 20.67
CA ASP A 56 11.58 8.77 20.75
C ASP A 56 10.22 8.05 20.66
N ASN A 57 9.43 8.07 21.72
CA ASN A 57 8.15 7.37 21.79
C ASN A 57 7.05 8.01 20.92
N THR A 58 7.26 9.21 20.40
CA THR A 58 6.35 9.86 19.44
C THR A 58 6.63 9.49 17.99
N LYS A 59 7.82 8.93 17.72
CA LYS A 59 8.30 8.55 16.38
C LYS A 59 8.27 7.03 16.14
N ILE A 60 7.53 6.31 16.95
CA ILE A 60 7.29 4.87 16.77
C ILE A 60 5.80 4.66 16.62
N ALA A 61 5.38 3.95 15.57
CA ALA A 61 4.00 3.54 15.34
C ALA A 61 3.91 2.02 15.43
N MET A 62 2.95 1.52 16.22
CA MET A 62 2.65 0.10 16.37
C MET A 62 1.16 -0.12 16.10
N ILE A 63 0.83 -0.68 14.93
CA ILE A 63 -0.52 -0.78 14.40
C ILE A 63 -0.96 -2.25 14.39
N MET A 64 -2.02 -2.56 15.11
CA MET A 64 -2.58 -3.91 15.19
C MET A 64 -3.64 -4.08 14.10
N ASP A 65 -3.26 -4.60 12.93
CA ASP A 65 -4.11 -4.61 11.73
C ASP A 65 -4.12 -5.91 10.92
N HIS A 66 -3.13 -6.79 11.08
CA HIS A 66 -3.02 -8.00 10.26
C HIS A 66 -3.88 -9.15 10.77
N PHE A 67 -3.82 -9.46 12.06
CA PHE A 67 -4.58 -10.53 12.72
C PHE A 67 -5.60 -10.00 13.74
N THR A 68 -5.86 -8.71 13.68
CA THR A 68 -6.76 -8.00 14.58
C THR A 68 -8.08 -7.67 13.85
N PRO A 69 -9.28 -7.86 14.46
CA PRO A 69 -9.50 -8.49 15.77
C PRO A 69 -8.92 -9.91 15.85
N ASN A 70 -8.35 -10.25 17.01
CA ASN A 70 -7.49 -11.44 17.13
C ASN A 70 -8.15 -12.72 16.61
N LYS A 71 -7.59 -13.30 15.54
CA LYS A 71 -8.12 -14.49 14.87
C LYS A 71 -7.98 -15.79 15.67
N ASP A 72 -6.99 -15.86 16.56
CA ASP A 72 -6.67 -17.03 17.37
C ASP A 72 -5.88 -16.62 18.64
N ILE A 73 -5.57 -17.62 19.50
CA ILE A 73 -4.82 -17.42 20.75
C ILE A 73 -3.40 -16.90 20.48
N LYS A 74 -2.76 -17.35 19.41
CA LYS A 74 -1.41 -16.91 19.03
C LYS A 74 -1.41 -15.42 18.67
N ALA A 75 -2.34 -14.99 17.84
CA ALA A 75 -2.53 -13.58 17.50
C ALA A 75 -2.80 -12.73 18.74
N ALA A 76 -3.69 -13.19 19.65
CA ALA A 76 -3.96 -12.51 20.91
C ALA A 76 -2.72 -12.37 21.78
N THR A 77 -1.85 -13.37 21.82
CA THR A 77 -0.58 -13.33 22.55
C THR A 77 0.38 -12.32 21.96
N GLN A 78 0.49 -12.28 20.62
CA GLN A 78 1.32 -11.31 19.89
C GLN A 78 0.87 -9.86 20.14
N VAL A 79 -0.43 -9.59 20.00
CA VAL A 79 -1.00 -8.26 20.28
C VAL A 79 -0.78 -7.87 21.75
N LYS A 80 -0.96 -8.80 22.69
CA LYS A 80 -0.68 -8.54 24.11
C LYS A 80 0.79 -8.16 24.36
N GLN A 81 1.74 -8.82 23.69
CA GLN A 81 3.18 -8.49 23.78
C GLN A 81 3.43 -7.06 23.30
N VAL A 82 2.90 -6.70 22.12
CA VAL A 82 3.06 -5.35 21.56
C VAL A 82 2.44 -4.29 22.45
N ARG A 83 1.23 -4.53 22.97
CA ARG A 83 0.55 -3.62 23.90
C ARG A 83 1.37 -3.42 25.17
N THR A 84 1.89 -4.50 25.77
CA THR A 84 2.73 -4.43 26.97
C THR A 84 3.99 -3.62 26.73
N PHE A 85 4.61 -3.77 25.56
CA PHE A 85 5.76 -2.97 25.15
C PHE A 85 5.38 -1.49 24.97
N ALA A 86 4.27 -1.23 24.28
CA ALA A 86 3.77 0.13 24.07
C ALA A 86 3.47 0.85 25.39
N ASP A 87 2.83 0.17 26.33
CA ASP A 87 2.56 0.71 27.67
C ASP A 87 3.86 0.98 28.43
N LYS A 88 4.82 0.03 28.41
CA LYS A 88 6.10 0.15 29.10
C LYS A 88 6.92 1.34 28.66
N TYR A 89 6.93 1.63 27.36
CA TYR A 89 7.74 2.70 26.76
C TYR A 89 6.89 3.93 26.37
N ASP A 90 5.62 3.97 26.77
CA ASP A 90 4.68 5.07 26.49
C ASP A 90 4.59 5.42 24.99
N ILE A 91 4.53 4.40 24.14
CA ILE A 91 4.47 4.60 22.67
C ILE A 91 3.17 5.33 22.31
N LYS A 92 3.28 6.55 21.79
CA LYS A 92 2.13 7.43 21.53
C LYS A 92 1.26 6.94 20.36
N ASN A 93 1.88 6.29 19.39
CA ASN A 93 1.19 5.83 18.18
C ASN A 93 0.92 4.32 18.20
N TYR A 94 0.50 3.78 19.34
CA TYR A 94 -0.08 2.44 19.42
C TYR A 94 -1.57 2.49 19.03
N ARG A 95 -1.99 1.63 18.11
CA ARG A 95 -3.38 1.52 17.64
C ARG A 95 -3.83 0.06 17.64
N ASP A 96 -5.01 -0.17 18.22
CA ASP A 96 -5.64 -1.50 18.39
C ASP A 96 -7.15 -1.38 18.17
N VAL A 97 -7.92 -2.40 18.48
CA VAL A 97 -9.40 -2.39 18.40
C VAL A 97 -9.97 -1.12 19.04
N GLY A 98 -10.83 -0.42 18.29
CA GLY A 98 -11.38 0.89 18.67
C GLY A 98 -10.68 2.07 17.99
N GLN A 99 -9.47 1.87 17.48
CA GLN A 99 -8.70 2.85 16.70
C GLN A 99 -8.04 2.17 15.49
N MET A 100 -8.71 1.16 14.92
CA MET A 100 -8.17 0.30 13.90
C MET A 100 -8.05 0.99 12.54
N GLY A 101 -7.05 0.57 11.82
CA GLY A 101 -6.85 0.86 10.41
C GLY A 101 -5.65 0.07 9.91
N ILE A 102 -5.67 -0.26 8.64
CA ILE A 102 -4.52 -0.87 7.98
C ILE A 102 -3.39 0.16 8.00
N GLU A 103 -2.22 -0.20 8.52
CA GLU A 103 -1.10 0.72 8.81
C GLU A 103 -0.81 1.70 7.68
N HIS A 104 -0.78 1.23 6.43
CA HIS A 104 -0.48 2.07 5.26
C HIS A 104 -1.64 2.95 4.77
N ALA A 105 -2.83 2.79 5.33
CA ALA A 105 -3.93 3.74 5.19
C ALA A 105 -4.01 4.67 6.41
N LEU A 106 -3.76 4.13 7.60
CA LEU A 106 -3.93 4.84 8.87
C LEU A 106 -2.86 5.92 9.11
N LEU A 107 -1.58 5.63 8.86
CA LEU A 107 -0.50 6.59 9.10
C LEU A 107 -0.67 7.88 8.27
N PRO A 108 -0.93 7.81 6.96
CA PRO A 108 -1.26 8.99 6.16
C PRO A 108 -2.51 9.73 6.66
N GLU A 109 -3.57 9.00 6.99
CA GLU A 109 -4.83 9.57 7.47
C GLU A 109 -4.66 10.34 8.78
N GLN A 110 -3.86 9.81 9.71
CA GLN A 110 -3.56 10.46 10.99
C GLN A 110 -2.44 11.50 10.90
N GLY A 111 -1.84 11.71 9.72
CA GLY A 111 -0.78 12.69 9.53
C GLY A 111 0.52 12.37 10.26
N LEU A 112 0.79 11.10 10.53
CA LEU A 112 2.02 10.63 11.18
C LEU A 112 3.21 10.62 10.22
N VAL A 113 2.94 10.62 8.92
CA VAL A 113 3.92 10.66 7.83
C VAL A 113 3.49 11.71 6.80
N GLY A 114 4.44 12.35 6.14
CA GLY A 114 4.16 13.42 5.19
C GLY A 114 5.39 13.87 4.42
N PRO A 115 5.32 15.03 3.73
CA PRO A 115 6.36 15.52 2.85
C PRO A 115 7.73 15.61 3.51
N GLY A 116 8.72 15.00 2.86
CA GLY A 116 10.11 15.03 3.29
C GLY A 116 10.48 14.06 4.41
N CYS A 117 9.54 13.28 4.97
CA CYS A 117 9.83 12.28 5.99
C CYS A 117 10.77 11.18 5.48
N LEU A 118 11.61 10.67 6.40
CA LEU A 118 12.32 9.40 6.27
C LEU A 118 11.69 8.37 7.22
N CYS A 119 11.01 7.37 6.65
CA CYS A 119 10.28 6.37 7.40
C CYS A 119 10.79 4.95 7.07
N ILE A 120 10.98 4.12 8.08
CA ILE A 120 11.17 2.68 7.92
C ILE A 120 10.04 1.91 8.59
N GLY A 121 9.68 0.76 8.04
CA GLY A 121 8.69 -0.13 8.63
C GLY A 121 9.05 -1.58 8.43
N ALA A 122 8.71 -2.41 9.41
CA ALA A 122 8.89 -3.85 9.27
C ALA A 122 7.76 -4.49 8.44
N ASP A 123 7.31 -3.76 7.44
CA ASP A 123 6.39 -4.22 6.39
C ASP A 123 6.89 -3.75 5.02
N SER A 124 6.79 -4.61 4.02
CA SER A 124 7.30 -4.32 2.67
C SER A 124 6.57 -3.18 1.98
N HIS A 125 5.28 -2.94 2.29
CA HIS A 125 4.49 -1.87 1.70
C HIS A 125 4.66 -0.51 2.41
N THR A 126 5.62 -0.37 3.31
CA THR A 126 6.02 0.93 3.91
C THR A 126 6.36 1.96 2.83
N CYS A 127 6.72 1.56 1.61
CA CYS A 127 6.94 2.44 0.46
C CYS A 127 5.73 3.30 0.09
N THR A 128 4.53 2.99 0.57
CA THR A 128 3.26 3.71 0.33
C THR A 128 3.38 5.23 0.55
N TYR A 129 4.14 5.66 1.54
CA TYR A 129 4.19 7.07 1.94
C TYR A 129 4.98 7.96 0.98
N GLY A 130 5.66 7.37 0.00
CA GLY A 130 6.23 8.11 -1.11
C GLY A 130 5.20 8.85 -1.96
N ALA A 131 3.93 8.44 -1.91
CA ALA A 131 2.81 9.21 -2.47
C ALA A 131 2.66 10.61 -1.88
N LEU A 132 3.16 10.83 -0.67
CA LEU A 132 3.17 12.11 0.04
C LEU A 132 4.51 12.85 -0.07
N GLY A 133 5.43 12.38 -0.93
CA GLY A 133 6.77 12.96 -1.04
C GLY A 133 7.72 12.58 0.11
N ALA A 134 7.50 11.43 0.76
CA ALA A 134 8.40 10.85 1.76
C ALA A 134 9.35 9.83 1.13
N PHE A 135 10.55 9.66 1.67
CA PHE A 135 11.30 8.43 1.45
C PHE A 135 10.91 7.42 2.50
N SER A 136 10.20 6.39 2.10
CA SER A 136 9.71 5.35 3.01
C SER A 136 9.99 3.97 2.42
N THR A 137 10.45 3.04 3.26
CA THR A 137 10.86 1.72 2.78
C THR A 137 10.68 0.63 3.82
N GLY A 138 10.37 -0.58 3.34
CA GLY A 138 10.33 -1.78 4.16
C GLY A 138 11.72 -2.26 4.57
N VAL A 139 11.83 -2.72 5.82
CA VAL A 139 13.04 -3.29 6.41
C VAL A 139 12.71 -4.55 7.20
N GLY A 140 13.72 -5.30 7.62
CA GLY A 140 13.54 -6.45 8.51
C GLY A 140 13.19 -6.02 9.95
N SER A 141 12.59 -6.93 10.72
CA SER A 141 12.27 -6.67 12.14
C SER A 141 13.50 -6.36 12.99
N THR A 142 14.67 -6.86 12.61
CA THR A 142 15.95 -6.54 13.26
C THR A 142 16.35 -5.08 13.04
N ASP A 143 16.21 -4.58 11.81
CA ASP A 143 16.47 -3.18 11.48
C ASP A 143 15.44 -2.25 12.12
N MET A 144 14.18 -2.68 12.21
CA MET A 144 13.16 -1.98 12.98
C MET A 144 13.57 -1.82 14.45
N ALA A 145 14.05 -2.90 15.09
CA ALA A 145 14.52 -2.85 16.47
C ALA A 145 15.71 -1.89 16.63
N ALA A 146 16.69 -1.93 15.72
CA ALA A 146 17.81 -0.99 15.70
C ALA A 146 17.34 0.46 15.54
N GLY A 147 16.37 0.69 14.67
CA GLY A 147 15.72 1.99 14.48
C GLY A 147 15.01 2.49 15.74
N MET A 148 14.27 1.62 16.43
CA MET A 148 13.60 1.96 17.71
C MET A 148 14.59 2.34 18.81
N ILE A 149 15.78 1.72 18.81
CA ILE A 149 16.84 2.01 19.82
C ILE A 149 17.57 3.31 19.49
N SER A 150 18.00 3.49 18.24
CA SER A 150 18.96 4.52 17.84
C SER A 150 18.35 5.77 17.21
N GLY A 151 17.13 5.65 16.67
CA GLY A 151 16.53 6.70 15.84
C GLY A 151 17.21 6.87 14.48
N LYS A 152 18.00 5.87 14.05
CA LYS A 152 18.78 5.90 12.83
C LYS A 152 18.72 4.57 12.10
N ALA A 153 18.96 4.61 10.80
CA ALA A 153 19.20 3.42 10.00
C ALA A 153 20.29 3.71 8.96
N TRP A 154 20.98 2.64 8.54
CA TRP A 154 21.90 2.72 7.42
C TRP A 154 21.13 2.46 6.10
N PHE A 155 21.56 3.13 5.04
CA PHE A 155 21.01 2.95 3.70
C PHE A 155 22.15 2.85 2.69
N LYS A 156 22.00 1.94 1.74
CA LYS A 156 22.66 2.10 0.45
C LYS A 156 21.76 2.98 -0.38
N VAL A 157 22.20 4.17 -0.75
CA VAL A 157 21.39 5.12 -1.54
C VAL A 157 20.95 4.43 -2.84
N PRO A 158 19.63 4.32 -3.12
CA PRO A 158 19.16 3.68 -4.34
C PRO A 158 19.47 4.53 -5.57
N ALA A 159 19.71 3.88 -6.70
CA ALA A 159 19.52 4.52 -7.99
C ALA A 159 18.02 4.78 -8.24
N ALA A 160 17.67 5.52 -9.27
CA ALA A 160 16.28 5.85 -9.55
C ALA A 160 15.89 5.54 -11.02
N ILE A 161 14.63 5.19 -11.19
CA ILE A 161 13.94 5.13 -12.48
C ILE A 161 12.92 6.25 -12.50
N LYS A 162 12.85 6.99 -13.61
CA LYS A 162 11.88 8.06 -13.81
C LYS A 162 10.72 7.58 -14.66
N PHE A 163 9.51 7.78 -14.16
CA PHE A 163 8.26 7.57 -14.89
C PHE A 163 7.61 8.92 -15.16
N ASN A 164 7.73 9.38 -16.41
CA ASN A 164 7.08 10.60 -16.89
C ASN A 164 5.65 10.28 -17.31
N LEU A 165 4.67 10.63 -16.47
CA LEU A 165 3.26 10.39 -16.71
C LEU A 165 2.69 11.55 -17.53
N ILE A 166 2.07 11.26 -18.67
CA ILE A 166 1.39 12.24 -19.52
C ILE A 166 -0.07 11.84 -19.75
N GLY A 167 -0.88 12.76 -20.26
CA GLY A 167 -2.29 12.49 -20.53
C GLY A 167 -3.13 12.31 -19.27
N LYS A 168 -4.37 11.86 -19.45
CA LYS A 168 -5.35 11.71 -18.37
C LYS A 168 -6.00 10.33 -18.41
N PRO A 169 -6.13 9.62 -17.25
CA PRO A 169 -6.82 8.34 -17.18
C PRO A 169 -8.25 8.44 -17.70
N GLN A 170 -8.72 7.41 -18.41
CA GLN A 170 -10.03 7.37 -19.03
C GLN A 170 -10.92 6.27 -18.41
N GLY A 171 -12.24 6.49 -18.43
CA GLY A 171 -13.22 5.48 -18.03
C GLY A 171 -13.04 4.97 -16.60
N PHE A 172 -12.82 3.68 -16.44
CA PHE A 172 -12.66 2.99 -15.14
C PHE A 172 -11.20 2.81 -14.71
N VAL A 173 -10.26 3.46 -15.40
CA VAL A 173 -8.83 3.38 -15.05
C VAL A 173 -8.56 4.12 -13.74
N SER A 174 -7.82 3.50 -12.84
CA SER A 174 -7.41 4.01 -11.53
C SER A 174 -5.90 3.85 -11.34
N GLY A 175 -5.37 4.33 -10.21
CA GLY A 175 -3.96 4.11 -9.85
C GLY A 175 -3.55 2.64 -9.83
N LYS A 176 -4.48 1.71 -9.54
CA LYS A 176 -4.24 0.27 -9.62
C LYS A 176 -3.91 -0.18 -11.03
N ASP A 177 -4.64 0.28 -12.01
CA ASP A 177 -4.42 -0.07 -13.40
C ASP A 177 -3.09 0.51 -13.90
N VAL A 178 -2.75 1.74 -13.47
CA VAL A 178 -1.47 2.38 -13.78
C VAL A 178 -0.29 1.56 -13.25
N ILE A 179 -0.31 1.17 -11.98
CA ILE A 179 0.82 0.42 -11.42
C ILE A 179 0.89 -1.01 -11.95
N LEU A 180 -0.23 -1.68 -12.21
CA LEU A 180 -0.23 -2.98 -12.85
C LEU A 180 0.31 -2.91 -14.28
N HIS A 181 -0.02 -1.88 -15.05
CA HIS A 181 0.56 -1.63 -16.36
C HIS A 181 2.09 -1.49 -16.28
N ILE A 182 2.58 -0.68 -15.33
CA ILE A 182 4.02 -0.47 -15.13
C ILE A 182 4.71 -1.78 -14.73
N ILE A 183 4.17 -2.54 -13.78
CA ILE A 183 4.75 -3.83 -13.37
C ILE A 183 4.76 -4.82 -14.52
N GLY A 184 3.67 -4.86 -15.32
CA GLY A 184 3.62 -5.70 -16.53
C GLY A 184 4.68 -5.32 -17.57
N MET A 185 5.05 -4.02 -17.65
CA MET A 185 6.03 -3.51 -18.58
C MET A 185 7.49 -3.80 -18.15
N ILE A 186 7.80 -3.60 -16.85
CA ILE A 186 9.20 -3.71 -16.37
C ILE A 186 9.50 -5.02 -15.63
N GLY A 187 8.48 -5.81 -15.28
CA GLY A 187 8.62 -7.04 -14.50
C GLY A 187 8.75 -6.81 -12.99
N VAL A 188 8.68 -7.91 -12.22
CA VAL A 188 8.77 -7.89 -10.74
C VAL A 188 10.16 -7.51 -10.22
N ASP A 189 11.19 -7.57 -11.06
CA ASP A 189 12.57 -7.22 -10.72
C ASP A 189 13.06 -5.95 -11.45
N GLY A 190 12.23 -5.30 -12.26
CA GLY A 190 12.62 -4.17 -13.11
C GLY A 190 13.13 -2.96 -12.33
N ALA A 191 12.62 -2.74 -11.12
CA ALA A 191 13.06 -1.67 -10.22
C ALA A 191 13.83 -2.21 -9.00
N LEU A 192 14.46 -3.39 -9.10
CA LEU A 192 15.12 -4.03 -7.96
C LEU A 192 16.13 -3.10 -7.28
N TYR A 193 15.87 -2.80 -6.00
CA TYR A 193 16.65 -1.89 -5.16
C TYR A 193 16.75 -0.44 -5.68
N LYS A 194 15.89 -0.02 -6.58
CA LYS A 194 15.82 1.36 -7.09
C LYS A 194 14.68 2.14 -6.44
N SER A 195 14.67 3.46 -6.61
CA SER A 195 13.52 4.32 -6.33
C SER A 195 12.76 4.55 -7.64
N MET A 196 11.45 4.42 -7.63
CA MET A 196 10.58 4.79 -8.75
C MET A 196 10.08 6.22 -8.52
N GLU A 197 10.51 7.17 -9.35
CA GLU A 197 10.12 8.58 -9.26
C GLU A 197 9.09 8.91 -10.33
N PHE A 198 7.88 9.29 -9.91
CA PHE A 198 6.77 9.62 -10.78
C PHE A 198 6.73 11.13 -11.02
N THR A 199 6.72 11.55 -12.27
CA THR A 199 6.75 12.95 -12.69
C THR A 199 5.82 13.18 -13.86
N GLY A 200 5.81 14.38 -14.43
CA GLY A 200 5.06 14.72 -15.63
C GLY A 200 3.68 15.31 -15.35
N GLU A 201 3.07 15.84 -16.40
CA GLU A 201 1.78 16.55 -16.30
C GLU A 201 0.60 15.64 -15.93
N GLY A 202 0.70 14.35 -16.23
CA GLY A 202 -0.33 13.36 -15.91
C GLY A 202 -0.54 13.18 -14.40
N VAL A 203 0.47 13.47 -13.58
CA VAL A 203 0.40 13.33 -12.12
C VAL A 203 -0.76 14.12 -11.51
N GLN A 204 -1.07 15.31 -12.04
CA GLN A 204 -2.18 16.15 -11.56
C GLN A 204 -3.56 15.49 -11.67
N TYR A 205 -3.71 14.49 -12.54
CA TYR A 205 -4.99 13.78 -12.75
C TYR A 205 -5.14 12.54 -11.86
N LEU A 206 -4.09 12.17 -11.12
CA LEU A 206 -4.12 11.12 -10.12
C LEU A 206 -4.47 11.74 -8.76
N ASN A 207 -5.59 11.33 -8.20
CA ASN A 207 -5.93 11.73 -6.83
C ASN A 207 -4.96 11.09 -5.82
N ILE A 208 -5.02 11.51 -4.56
CA ILE A 208 -4.06 11.02 -3.55
C ILE A 208 -4.19 9.51 -3.32
N ASP A 209 -5.39 8.94 -3.40
CA ASP A 209 -5.62 7.50 -3.20
C ASP A 209 -5.01 6.68 -4.34
N ASP A 210 -5.05 7.19 -5.58
CA ASP A 210 -4.35 6.60 -6.73
C ASP A 210 -2.84 6.60 -6.51
N ARG A 211 -2.27 7.73 -6.06
CA ARG A 211 -0.82 7.84 -5.78
C ARG A 211 -0.39 6.91 -4.64
N LEU A 212 -1.20 6.81 -3.58
CA LEU A 212 -0.96 5.88 -2.47
C LEU A 212 -0.99 4.42 -2.95
N CYS A 213 -1.89 4.07 -3.87
CA CYS A 213 -1.93 2.74 -4.49
C CYS A 213 -0.69 2.46 -5.35
N ILE A 214 -0.28 3.42 -6.19
CA ILE A 214 0.91 3.29 -7.05
C ILE A 214 2.17 3.14 -6.20
N ALA A 215 2.38 4.02 -5.22
CA ALA A 215 3.54 3.97 -4.33
C ALA A 215 3.56 2.69 -3.48
N ASN A 216 2.39 2.21 -3.02
CA ASN A 216 2.26 0.96 -2.28
C ASN A 216 2.79 -0.23 -3.07
N MET A 217 2.47 -0.32 -4.36
CA MET A 217 2.84 -1.45 -5.21
C MET A 217 4.21 -1.27 -5.91
N ALA A 218 4.96 -0.23 -5.63
CA ALA A 218 6.32 -0.07 -6.15
C ALA A 218 7.23 -1.24 -5.72
N ILE A 219 7.04 -1.78 -4.53
CA ILE A 219 7.78 -2.96 -4.04
C ILE A 219 7.51 -4.21 -4.90
N GLU A 220 6.38 -4.30 -5.58
CA GLU A 220 6.05 -5.44 -6.45
C GLU A 220 6.86 -5.44 -7.76
N ALA A 221 7.53 -4.32 -8.08
CA ALA A 221 8.58 -4.23 -9.09
C ALA A 221 10.00 -4.32 -8.49
N GLY A 222 10.14 -4.66 -7.20
CA GLY A 222 11.41 -4.74 -6.49
C GLY A 222 11.93 -3.41 -5.93
N ALA A 223 11.19 -2.30 -6.08
CA ALA A 223 11.64 -0.99 -5.66
C ALA A 223 11.75 -0.82 -4.13
N LYS A 224 12.68 0.01 -3.69
CA LYS A 224 12.78 0.45 -2.30
C LYS A 224 11.73 1.49 -1.95
N ASN A 225 11.34 2.31 -2.93
CA ASN A 225 10.42 3.41 -2.74
C ASN A 225 9.74 3.76 -4.08
N GLY A 226 8.48 4.20 -4.01
CA GLY A 226 7.78 4.85 -5.13
C GLY A 226 7.40 6.24 -4.67
N ILE A 227 7.92 7.30 -5.31
CA ILE A 227 7.79 8.66 -4.81
C ILE A 227 7.16 9.61 -5.83
N PHE A 228 6.27 10.47 -5.36
CA PHE A 228 5.64 11.55 -6.11
C PHE A 228 6.14 12.91 -5.63
N PRO A 229 6.21 13.93 -6.51
CA PRO A 229 6.47 15.30 -6.09
C PRO A 229 5.30 15.82 -5.25
N VAL A 230 5.59 16.72 -4.35
CA VAL A 230 4.58 17.42 -3.56
C VAL A 230 3.96 18.51 -4.42
N ASP A 231 2.69 18.35 -4.77
CA ASP A 231 1.88 19.31 -5.50
C ASP A 231 0.65 19.72 -4.67
N ASP A 232 -0.28 20.45 -5.31
CA ASP A 232 -1.47 20.93 -4.60
C ASP A 232 -2.37 19.80 -4.08
N VAL A 233 -2.44 18.66 -4.78
CA VAL A 233 -3.18 17.48 -4.31
C VAL A 233 -2.58 16.95 -3.00
N THR A 234 -1.26 16.84 -2.95
CA THR A 234 -0.56 16.38 -1.73
C THR A 234 -0.66 17.42 -0.61
N ARG A 235 -0.51 18.72 -0.93
CA ARG A 235 -0.64 19.81 0.06
C ARG A 235 -2.03 19.83 0.68
N GLU A 236 -3.08 19.73 -0.15
CA GLU A 236 -4.47 19.69 0.32
C GLU A 236 -4.70 18.48 1.23
N TYR A 237 -4.23 17.31 0.85
CA TYR A 237 -4.37 16.10 1.67
C TYR A 237 -3.64 16.24 3.02
N CYS A 238 -2.44 16.78 3.05
CA CYS A 238 -1.63 16.95 4.26
C CYS A 238 -2.09 18.10 5.15
N ASN A 239 -2.81 19.08 4.58
CA ASN A 239 -3.27 20.27 5.30
C ASN A 239 -4.21 19.89 6.46
N GLY A 240 -3.84 20.30 7.68
CA GLY A 240 -4.58 19.98 8.90
C GLY A 240 -4.46 18.52 9.38
N ARG A 241 -3.72 17.66 8.64
CA ARG A 241 -3.42 16.28 9.03
C ARG A 241 -1.98 16.10 9.49
N TYR A 242 -1.03 16.47 8.64
CA TYR A 242 0.38 16.22 8.91
C TYR A 242 0.87 16.95 10.16
N GLN A 243 1.40 16.18 11.12
CA GLN A 243 1.78 16.69 12.44
C GLN A 243 3.23 17.23 12.46
N GLY A 244 4.02 16.93 11.42
CA GLY A 244 5.40 17.40 11.28
C GLY A 244 5.49 18.71 10.49
N THR A 245 6.72 19.13 10.19
CA THR A 245 7.00 20.24 9.29
C THR A 245 7.20 19.71 7.88
N PRO A 246 6.33 20.04 6.91
CA PRO A 246 6.49 19.56 5.55
C PRO A 246 7.73 20.15 4.89
N VAL A 247 8.54 19.28 4.26
CA VAL A 247 9.68 19.68 3.44
C VAL A 247 9.47 19.11 2.03
N GLU A 248 9.42 19.98 1.05
CA GLU A 248 9.15 19.60 -0.33
C GLU A 248 10.48 19.43 -1.09
N TYR A 249 10.70 18.26 -1.65
CA TYR A 249 11.84 17.96 -2.49
C TYR A 249 11.41 17.73 -3.93
N THR A 250 12.13 18.34 -4.85
CA THR A 250 12.05 18.08 -6.30
C THR A 250 13.40 17.61 -6.80
N ALA A 251 13.42 16.75 -7.81
CA ALA A 251 14.68 16.39 -8.46
C ALA A 251 15.33 17.64 -9.08
N ASP A 252 16.66 17.63 -9.16
CA ASP A 252 17.38 18.66 -9.92
C ASP A 252 17.17 18.44 -11.43
N ASP A 253 17.30 19.51 -12.21
CA ASP A 253 17.12 19.43 -13.67
C ASP A 253 18.14 18.50 -14.33
N ASP A 254 19.34 18.37 -13.75
CA ASP A 254 20.41 17.47 -14.17
C ASP A 254 20.50 16.19 -13.31
N ALA A 255 19.42 15.81 -12.61
CA ALA A 255 19.34 14.55 -11.88
C ALA A 255 19.57 13.36 -12.82
N VAL A 256 20.29 12.36 -12.32
CA VAL A 256 20.64 11.17 -13.12
C VAL A 256 19.74 10.01 -12.74
N TYR A 257 19.10 9.43 -13.76
CA TYR A 257 18.27 8.24 -13.66
C TYR A 257 18.90 7.08 -14.42
N ASP A 258 18.76 5.86 -13.91
CA ASP A 258 19.22 4.65 -14.61
C ASP A 258 18.40 4.39 -15.88
N GLU A 259 17.10 4.66 -15.78
CA GLU A 259 16.11 4.44 -16.83
C GLU A 259 15.04 5.53 -16.77
N GLU A 260 14.48 5.88 -17.92
CA GLU A 260 13.36 6.82 -18.02
C GLU A 260 12.27 6.24 -18.94
N TYR A 261 11.04 6.26 -18.44
CA TYR A 261 9.86 5.81 -19.20
C TYR A 261 8.85 6.94 -19.31
N THR A 262 8.18 7.05 -20.45
CA THR A 262 7.01 7.90 -20.63
C THR A 262 5.77 7.03 -20.75
N ILE A 263 4.79 7.29 -19.88
CA ILE A 263 3.53 6.55 -19.80
C ILE A 263 2.39 7.52 -20.14
N ASP A 264 1.66 7.24 -21.20
CA ASP A 264 0.44 7.98 -21.53
C ASP A 264 -0.75 7.36 -20.78
N LEU A 265 -1.24 8.05 -19.75
CA LEU A 265 -2.36 7.61 -18.93
C LEU A 265 -3.67 7.44 -19.74
N SER A 266 -3.81 8.12 -20.89
CA SER A 266 -4.98 8.01 -21.75
C SER A 266 -5.05 6.70 -22.53
N GLU A 267 -3.90 6.04 -22.70
CA GLU A 267 -3.79 4.75 -23.40
C GLU A 267 -3.93 3.54 -22.45
N ILE A 268 -3.85 3.75 -21.14
CA ILE A 268 -4.02 2.67 -20.17
C ILE A 268 -5.47 2.17 -20.21
N ARG A 269 -5.63 0.86 -20.11
CA ARG A 269 -6.90 0.16 -20.02
C ARG A 269 -7.03 -0.53 -18.66
N PRO A 270 -8.27 -0.79 -18.16
CA PRO A 270 -8.46 -1.61 -16.97
C PRO A 270 -7.69 -2.92 -17.11
N THR A 271 -6.85 -3.22 -16.10
CA THR A 271 -5.82 -4.26 -16.17
C THR A 271 -6.01 -5.28 -15.05
N VAL A 272 -5.75 -6.54 -15.36
CA VAL A 272 -5.79 -7.67 -14.41
C VAL A 272 -4.43 -8.36 -14.41
N ALA A 273 -3.82 -8.54 -13.23
CA ALA A 273 -2.65 -9.38 -13.08
C ALA A 273 -3.05 -10.83 -12.76
N PHE A 274 -2.63 -11.74 -13.61
CA PHE A 274 -2.91 -13.18 -13.50
C PHE A 274 -1.94 -13.84 -12.50
N PRO A 275 -2.36 -14.98 -11.87
CA PRO A 275 -1.46 -15.73 -10.99
C PRO A 275 -0.23 -16.26 -11.76
N HIS A 276 0.94 -16.44 -11.12
CA HIS A 276 1.20 -16.19 -9.69
C HIS A 276 2.25 -15.08 -9.52
N LEU A 277 2.27 -14.10 -10.44
CA LEU A 277 3.15 -12.92 -10.38
C LEU A 277 2.35 -11.68 -10.80
N PRO A 278 2.58 -10.52 -10.15
CA PRO A 278 1.90 -9.26 -10.51
C PRO A 278 2.24 -8.75 -11.92
N GLU A 279 3.32 -9.22 -12.54
CA GLU A 279 3.73 -8.88 -13.91
C GLU A 279 2.92 -9.59 -15.00
N ASN A 280 2.18 -10.66 -14.65
CA ASN A 280 1.35 -11.41 -15.61
C ASN A 280 0.09 -10.62 -15.97
N THR A 281 0.25 -9.43 -16.49
CA THR A 281 -0.86 -8.51 -16.76
C THR A 281 -1.51 -8.77 -18.12
N ARG A 282 -2.84 -8.61 -18.15
CA ARG A 282 -3.65 -8.49 -19.37
C ARG A 282 -4.67 -7.39 -19.19
N THR A 283 -4.98 -6.67 -20.26
CA THR A 283 -6.11 -5.74 -20.25
C THR A 283 -7.44 -6.52 -20.29
N VAL A 284 -8.51 -5.94 -19.75
CA VAL A 284 -9.80 -6.65 -19.67
C VAL A 284 -10.41 -6.99 -21.05
N ASP A 285 -10.03 -6.28 -22.10
CA ASP A 285 -10.44 -6.52 -23.48
C ASP A 285 -9.69 -7.70 -24.12
N GLU A 286 -8.52 -8.07 -23.59
CA GLU A 286 -7.75 -9.25 -24.01
C GLU A 286 -8.23 -10.54 -23.32
N ILE A 287 -9.08 -10.43 -22.29
CA ILE A 287 -9.62 -11.56 -21.55
C ILE A 287 -10.94 -12.00 -22.19
N GLY A 288 -11.01 -13.25 -22.62
CA GLY A 288 -12.23 -13.83 -23.20
C GLY A 288 -13.40 -13.82 -22.19
N GLU A 289 -14.61 -13.56 -22.66
CA GLU A 289 -15.80 -13.69 -21.81
C GLU A 289 -15.90 -15.10 -21.21
N THR A 290 -16.13 -15.15 -19.89
CA THR A 290 -16.19 -16.41 -19.11
C THR A 290 -14.89 -17.22 -19.04
N GLU A 291 -13.77 -16.71 -19.55
CA GLU A 291 -12.47 -17.40 -19.52
C GLU A 291 -12.04 -17.75 -18.09
N VAL A 292 -12.21 -16.79 -17.15
CA VAL A 292 -11.84 -16.97 -15.75
C VAL A 292 -13.05 -16.80 -14.85
N LYS A 293 -13.63 -17.89 -14.38
CA LYS A 293 -14.64 -17.89 -13.32
C LYS A 293 -14.00 -17.64 -11.97
N ILE A 294 -14.69 -16.92 -11.09
CA ILE A 294 -14.22 -16.59 -9.74
C ILE A 294 -15.15 -17.14 -8.67
N ASP A 295 -14.59 -17.48 -7.52
CA ASP A 295 -15.29 -17.97 -6.32
C ASP A 295 -15.37 -16.89 -5.25
N GLN A 296 -14.45 -15.94 -5.26
CA GLN A 296 -14.37 -14.86 -4.28
C GLN A 296 -13.95 -13.54 -4.90
N CYS A 297 -14.49 -12.46 -4.34
CA CYS A 297 -14.08 -11.09 -4.62
C CYS A 297 -13.65 -10.41 -3.31
N VAL A 298 -12.48 -9.79 -3.30
CA VAL A 298 -11.97 -9.04 -2.15
C VAL A 298 -11.68 -7.60 -2.59
N ILE A 299 -12.38 -6.64 -1.98
CA ILE A 299 -12.19 -5.20 -2.25
C ILE A 299 -11.74 -4.52 -0.98
N GLY A 300 -10.63 -3.81 -1.04
CA GLY A 300 -10.05 -3.11 0.08
C GLY A 300 -8.54 -3.28 0.17
N SER A 301 -8.00 -3.50 1.37
CA SER A 301 -6.58 -3.58 1.65
C SER A 301 -5.91 -2.19 1.72
N CYS A 302 -4.61 -2.17 2.06
CA CYS A 302 -3.81 -0.94 2.07
C CYS A 302 -3.67 -0.29 0.68
N THR A 303 -3.88 -1.04 -0.39
CA THR A 303 -3.87 -0.53 -1.77
C THR A 303 -5.15 0.21 -2.13
N ASN A 304 -6.31 -0.43 -1.92
CA ASN A 304 -7.60 0.04 -2.45
C ASN A 304 -8.76 -0.10 -1.44
N GLY A 305 -8.51 0.27 -0.19
CA GLY A 305 -9.53 0.33 0.86
C GLY A 305 -9.94 1.76 1.24
N ARG A 306 -9.57 2.76 0.45
CA ARG A 306 -9.87 4.17 0.71
C ARG A 306 -11.25 4.54 0.19
N ILE A 307 -11.73 5.72 0.56
CA ILE A 307 -13.11 6.10 0.26
C ILE A 307 -13.40 6.18 -1.24
N THR A 308 -12.43 6.61 -2.06
CA THR A 308 -12.59 6.67 -3.51
C THR A 308 -12.72 5.28 -4.12
N ASP A 309 -11.99 4.30 -3.60
CA ASP A 309 -12.08 2.89 -3.99
C ASP A 309 -13.46 2.30 -3.68
N LEU A 310 -13.96 2.56 -2.47
CA LEU A 310 -15.27 2.09 -2.04
C LEU A 310 -16.39 2.73 -2.85
N ARG A 311 -16.28 4.02 -3.18
CA ARG A 311 -17.23 4.71 -4.07
C ARG A 311 -17.23 4.11 -5.48
N ALA A 312 -16.05 3.81 -6.03
CA ALA A 312 -15.92 3.18 -7.35
C ALA A 312 -16.57 1.79 -7.38
N ALA A 313 -16.33 0.96 -6.37
CA ALA A 313 -16.98 -0.35 -6.25
C ALA A 313 -18.49 -0.22 -6.05
N ALA A 314 -18.95 0.69 -5.18
CA ALA A 314 -20.38 0.92 -4.93
C ALA A 314 -21.12 1.40 -6.18
N ALA A 315 -20.51 2.25 -7.01
CA ALA A 315 -21.10 2.69 -8.27
C ALA A 315 -21.37 1.50 -9.21
N VAL A 316 -20.49 0.51 -9.22
CA VAL A 316 -20.68 -0.72 -9.99
C VAL A 316 -21.75 -1.62 -9.37
N PHE A 317 -21.79 -1.77 -8.06
CA PHE A 317 -22.76 -2.64 -7.38
C PHE A 317 -24.18 -2.08 -7.33
N LYS A 318 -24.35 -0.77 -7.41
CA LYS A 318 -25.65 -0.09 -7.25
C LYS A 318 -26.74 -0.68 -8.17
N GLY A 319 -27.79 -1.22 -7.53
CA GLY A 319 -28.92 -1.86 -8.23
C GLY A 319 -28.62 -3.22 -8.85
N ARG A 320 -27.44 -3.81 -8.57
CA ARG A 320 -27.04 -5.14 -9.07
C ARG A 320 -26.87 -6.12 -7.93
N LYS A 321 -26.83 -7.41 -8.29
CA LYS A 321 -26.57 -8.49 -7.35
C LYS A 321 -25.27 -9.21 -7.72
N ILE A 322 -24.53 -9.62 -6.73
CA ILE A 322 -23.36 -10.48 -6.88
C ILE A 322 -23.80 -11.86 -7.36
N ALA A 323 -23.04 -12.48 -8.24
CA ALA A 323 -23.30 -13.82 -8.75
C ALA A 323 -23.37 -14.83 -7.59
N ARG A 324 -24.32 -15.76 -7.67
CA ARG A 324 -24.64 -16.71 -6.57
C ARG A 324 -23.44 -17.53 -6.08
N ASN A 325 -22.48 -17.79 -6.96
CA ASN A 325 -21.28 -18.57 -6.66
C ASN A 325 -20.11 -17.72 -6.10
N VAL A 326 -20.26 -16.41 -5.98
CA VAL A 326 -19.17 -15.51 -5.55
C VAL A 326 -19.41 -15.02 -4.13
N ARG A 327 -18.42 -15.20 -3.27
CA ARG A 327 -18.32 -14.53 -1.97
C ARG A 327 -17.65 -13.19 -2.17
N CYS A 328 -18.26 -12.09 -1.74
CA CYS A 328 -17.66 -10.76 -1.83
C CYS A 328 -17.45 -10.16 -0.44
N ILE A 329 -16.22 -9.74 -0.15
CA ILE A 329 -15.84 -9.17 1.14
C ILE A 329 -15.20 -7.79 0.89
N ILE A 330 -15.70 -6.78 1.60
CA ILE A 330 -15.22 -5.40 1.53
C ILE A 330 -14.43 -5.10 2.80
N PHE A 331 -13.19 -4.62 2.66
CA PHE A 331 -12.30 -4.22 3.76
C PHE A 331 -11.98 -2.73 3.65
N PRO A 332 -12.74 -1.84 4.33
CA PRO A 332 -12.39 -0.42 4.43
C PRO A 332 -11.02 -0.25 5.10
N GLY A 333 -10.22 0.73 4.65
CA GLY A 333 -8.84 0.90 5.09
C GLY A 333 -8.68 1.31 6.56
N THR A 334 -9.63 2.10 7.09
CA THR A 334 -9.59 2.60 8.48
C THR A 334 -11.00 2.70 9.07
N GLN A 335 -11.10 2.89 10.39
CA GLN A 335 -12.40 3.13 11.01
C GLN A 335 -13.03 4.46 10.59
N ALA A 336 -12.24 5.47 10.27
CA ALA A 336 -12.76 6.73 9.75
C ALA A 336 -13.37 6.54 8.36
N ILE A 337 -12.69 5.81 7.48
CA ILE A 337 -13.22 5.44 6.15
C ILE A 337 -14.46 4.56 6.30
N TRP A 338 -14.44 3.59 7.24
CA TRP A 338 -15.59 2.74 7.52
C TRP A 338 -16.82 3.56 7.90
N LEU A 339 -16.65 4.50 8.83
CA LEU A 339 -17.70 5.40 9.28
C LEU A 339 -18.18 6.33 8.16
N GLN A 340 -17.26 6.88 7.37
CA GLN A 340 -17.59 7.72 6.23
C GLN A 340 -18.40 6.96 5.18
N ALA A 341 -17.97 5.75 4.83
CA ALA A 341 -18.68 4.90 3.86
C ALA A 341 -20.10 4.53 4.35
N MET A 342 -20.26 4.30 5.65
CA MET A 342 -21.57 4.08 6.28
C MET A 342 -22.46 5.33 6.13
N HIS A 343 -21.94 6.51 6.46
CA HIS A 343 -22.71 7.77 6.36
C HIS A 343 -23.07 8.15 4.92
N GLU A 344 -22.23 7.75 3.95
CA GLU A 344 -22.52 7.93 2.52
C GLU A 344 -23.52 6.89 1.96
N GLY A 345 -23.97 5.92 2.77
CA GLY A 345 -24.87 4.85 2.35
C GLY A 345 -24.25 3.80 1.45
N LEU A 346 -22.89 3.73 1.39
CA LEU A 346 -22.20 2.74 0.55
C LEU A 346 -22.40 1.32 1.11
N PHE A 347 -22.58 1.17 2.42
CA PHE A 347 -22.82 -0.12 3.04
C PHE A 347 -24.15 -0.72 2.66
N ASP A 348 -25.19 0.10 2.54
CA ASP A 348 -26.51 -0.35 2.05
C ASP A 348 -26.36 -0.95 0.65
N ILE A 349 -25.63 -0.25 -0.24
CA ILE A 349 -25.36 -0.73 -1.60
C ILE A 349 -24.61 -2.08 -1.59
N PHE A 350 -23.56 -2.22 -0.77
CA PHE A 350 -22.78 -3.45 -0.67
C PHE A 350 -23.61 -4.62 -0.12
N ILE A 351 -24.34 -4.39 0.96
CA ILE A 351 -25.17 -5.43 1.60
C ILE A 351 -26.34 -5.82 0.69
N GLU A 352 -26.99 -4.86 0.05
CA GLU A 352 -28.03 -5.12 -0.93
C GLU A 352 -27.51 -5.90 -2.14
N ALA A 353 -26.28 -5.64 -2.59
CA ALA A 353 -25.64 -6.42 -3.65
C ALA A 353 -25.32 -7.86 -3.23
N GLY A 354 -25.20 -8.13 -1.92
CA GLY A 354 -24.86 -9.45 -1.36
C GLY A 354 -23.42 -9.56 -0.88
N ALA A 355 -22.71 -8.44 -0.68
CA ALA A 355 -21.39 -8.41 -0.09
C ALA A 355 -21.44 -8.37 1.44
N VAL A 356 -20.33 -8.73 2.09
CA VAL A 356 -20.09 -8.53 3.52
C VAL A 356 -19.12 -7.38 3.71
N VAL A 357 -19.45 -6.42 4.57
CA VAL A 357 -18.52 -5.35 4.97
C VAL A 357 -17.82 -5.76 6.26
N SER A 358 -16.51 -5.86 6.20
CA SER A 358 -15.66 -6.25 7.30
C SER A 358 -15.22 -5.05 8.14
N THR A 359 -14.64 -5.32 9.32
CA THR A 359 -13.83 -4.34 10.05
C THR A 359 -12.56 -4.00 9.26
N PRO A 360 -11.95 -2.81 9.47
CA PRO A 360 -10.65 -2.47 8.90
C PRO A 360 -9.57 -3.44 9.37
N THR A 361 -9.11 -4.29 8.48
CA THR A 361 -8.03 -5.27 8.73
C THR A 361 -7.39 -5.67 7.40
N CYS A 362 -6.18 -6.19 7.44
CA CYS A 362 -5.52 -6.71 6.24
C CYS A 362 -6.26 -7.90 5.61
N GLY A 363 -7.13 -8.57 6.36
CA GLY A 363 -8.00 -9.63 5.87
C GLY A 363 -7.22 -10.82 5.30
N PRO A 364 -7.60 -11.32 4.13
CA PRO A 364 -6.95 -12.48 3.52
C PRO A 364 -5.65 -12.13 2.78
N CYS A 365 -5.23 -10.87 2.72
CA CYS A 365 -4.12 -10.38 1.88
C CYS A 365 -2.82 -11.19 2.05
N LEU A 366 -2.54 -11.70 3.26
CA LEU A 366 -1.36 -12.55 3.53
C LEU A 366 -1.73 -14.01 3.86
N GLY A 367 -2.98 -14.42 3.61
CA GLY A 367 -3.46 -15.77 3.93
C GLY A 367 -3.64 -16.02 5.42
N GLY A 368 -3.72 -14.99 6.25
CA GLY A 368 -3.66 -15.11 7.69
C GLY A 368 -4.96 -14.84 8.46
N HIS A 369 -5.93 -14.19 7.84
CA HIS A 369 -7.17 -13.77 8.49
C HIS A 369 -8.33 -13.82 7.50
N MET A 370 -9.58 -13.74 7.91
CA MET A 370 -10.86 -13.79 7.16
C MET A 370 -10.77 -13.89 5.61
N GLY A 371 -11.58 -14.73 4.99
CA GLY A 371 -11.67 -14.83 3.53
C GLY A 371 -10.54 -15.64 2.88
N ILE A 372 -9.94 -16.57 3.61
CA ILE A 372 -8.92 -17.49 3.11
C ILE A 372 -9.52 -18.44 2.08
N LEU A 373 -8.78 -18.69 1.01
CA LEU A 373 -9.18 -19.57 -0.10
C LEU A 373 -8.84 -21.03 0.16
N ALA A 374 -9.73 -21.92 -0.24
CA ALA A 374 -9.50 -23.36 -0.32
C ALA A 374 -8.74 -23.74 -1.59
N ALA A 375 -8.35 -25.04 -1.70
CA ALA A 375 -7.70 -25.58 -2.88
C ALA A 375 -8.57 -25.40 -4.13
N GLY A 376 -7.97 -24.87 -5.20
CA GLY A 376 -8.62 -24.66 -6.50
C GLY A 376 -9.55 -23.46 -6.57
N GLU A 377 -9.80 -22.74 -5.47
CA GLU A 377 -10.61 -21.52 -5.51
C GLU A 377 -9.84 -20.35 -6.17
N LYS A 378 -10.60 -19.52 -6.88
CA LYS A 378 -10.10 -18.34 -7.60
C LYS A 378 -10.70 -17.07 -7.04
N ALA A 379 -9.84 -16.12 -6.68
CA ALA A 379 -10.28 -14.80 -6.20
C ALA A 379 -9.84 -13.69 -7.13
N ILE A 380 -10.73 -12.73 -7.40
CA ILE A 380 -10.33 -11.41 -7.86
C ILE A 380 -10.18 -10.47 -6.66
N SER A 381 -9.10 -9.71 -6.62
CA SER A 381 -8.76 -8.93 -5.44
C SER A 381 -8.11 -7.59 -5.77
N THR A 382 -8.38 -6.60 -4.95
CA THR A 382 -7.70 -5.30 -5.02
C THR A 382 -6.46 -5.25 -4.12
N THR A 383 -6.05 -6.38 -3.52
CA THR A 383 -4.80 -6.49 -2.77
C THR A 383 -3.57 -6.32 -3.69
N ASN A 384 -2.39 -6.44 -3.14
CA ASN A 384 -1.14 -6.10 -3.85
C ASN A 384 -0.36 -7.29 -4.38
N ARG A 385 -0.59 -8.51 -3.89
CA ARG A 385 0.19 -9.71 -4.24
C ARG A 385 -0.70 -10.87 -4.61
N ASN A 386 -0.21 -11.68 -5.57
CA ASN A 386 -0.91 -12.88 -6.06
C ASN A 386 0.02 -14.10 -6.17
N PHE A 387 1.08 -14.18 -5.37
CA PHE A 387 2.01 -15.31 -5.33
C PHE A 387 1.30 -16.61 -4.93
N VAL A 388 1.92 -17.75 -5.21
CA VAL A 388 1.43 -19.07 -4.81
C VAL A 388 1.10 -19.10 -3.32
N GLY A 389 -0.13 -19.50 -2.97
CA GLY A 389 -0.59 -19.59 -1.59
C GLY A 389 -0.82 -18.25 -0.88
N ARG A 390 -0.74 -17.12 -1.59
CA ARG A 390 -0.80 -15.78 -0.98
C ARG A 390 -2.08 -15.52 -0.19
N MET A 391 -3.22 -16.05 -0.64
CA MET A 391 -4.52 -15.81 0.00
C MET A 391 -5.12 -17.09 0.63
N GLY A 392 -4.30 -18.13 0.85
CA GLY A 392 -4.75 -19.36 1.45
C GLY A 392 -4.04 -20.60 0.91
N HIS A 393 -4.80 -21.57 0.36
CA HIS A 393 -4.22 -22.81 -0.14
C HIS A 393 -3.25 -22.57 -1.31
N VAL A 394 -2.20 -23.37 -1.41
CA VAL A 394 -1.17 -23.26 -2.47
C VAL A 394 -1.73 -23.44 -3.89
N ASP A 395 -2.80 -24.22 -4.03
CA ASP A 395 -3.49 -24.45 -5.31
C ASP A 395 -4.59 -23.40 -5.58
N SER A 396 -4.71 -22.35 -4.75
CA SER A 396 -5.62 -21.24 -5.02
C SER A 396 -4.98 -20.20 -5.95
N GLU A 397 -5.82 -19.50 -6.68
CA GLU A 397 -5.38 -18.46 -7.62
C GLU A 397 -5.93 -17.08 -7.23
N VAL A 398 -5.08 -16.07 -7.25
CA VAL A 398 -5.46 -14.69 -6.99
C VAL A 398 -5.19 -13.84 -8.22
N TYR A 399 -6.19 -13.09 -8.65
CA TYR A 399 -6.14 -12.14 -9.76
C TYR A 399 -6.21 -10.73 -9.19
N LEU A 400 -5.24 -9.87 -9.50
CA LEU A 400 -5.21 -8.49 -9.01
C LEU A 400 -5.90 -7.57 -10.01
N ALA A 401 -6.79 -6.70 -9.50
CA ALA A 401 -7.51 -5.75 -10.34
C ALA A 401 -7.92 -4.50 -9.54
N SER A 402 -8.38 -3.47 -10.26
CA SER A 402 -8.97 -2.28 -9.65
C SER A 402 -10.33 -2.56 -9.01
N PRO A 403 -10.82 -1.69 -8.09
CA PRO A 403 -12.11 -1.87 -7.44
C PRO A 403 -13.29 -2.01 -8.41
N ALA A 404 -13.28 -1.25 -9.52
CA ALA A 404 -14.34 -1.32 -10.53
C ALA A 404 -14.35 -2.68 -11.26
N VAL A 405 -13.18 -3.18 -11.67
CA VAL A 405 -13.04 -4.49 -12.32
C VAL A 405 -13.42 -5.61 -11.36
N ALA A 406 -12.96 -5.53 -10.11
CA ALA A 406 -13.28 -6.54 -9.09
C ALA A 406 -14.80 -6.60 -8.82
N ALA A 407 -15.45 -5.44 -8.67
CA ALA A 407 -16.89 -5.35 -8.45
C ALA A 407 -17.69 -5.87 -9.66
N ALA A 408 -17.29 -5.50 -10.88
CA ALA A 408 -17.93 -5.98 -12.10
C ALA A 408 -17.82 -7.51 -12.24
N SER A 409 -16.65 -8.05 -11.95
CA SER A 409 -16.40 -9.48 -11.97
C SER A 409 -17.22 -10.22 -10.92
N ALA A 410 -17.41 -9.63 -9.73
CA ALA A 410 -18.28 -10.20 -8.70
C ALA A 410 -19.75 -10.27 -9.14
N VAL A 411 -20.25 -9.27 -9.87
CA VAL A 411 -21.61 -9.26 -10.42
C VAL A 411 -21.78 -10.36 -11.48
N LYS A 412 -20.81 -10.53 -12.35
CA LYS A 412 -20.87 -11.51 -13.45
C LYS A 412 -20.51 -12.94 -13.04
N GLY A 413 -19.69 -13.12 -11.99
CA GLY A 413 -19.14 -14.43 -11.59
C GLY A 413 -17.90 -14.86 -12.37
N TYR A 414 -17.36 -13.99 -13.21
CA TYR A 414 -16.13 -14.16 -13.99
C TYR A 414 -15.46 -12.80 -14.24
N ILE A 415 -14.16 -12.83 -14.55
CA ILE A 415 -13.42 -11.58 -14.84
C ILE A 415 -14.02 -10.88 -16.05
N THR A 416 -14.38 -9.61 -15.88
CA THR A 416 -15.05 -8.82 -16.93
C THR A 416 -14.73 -7.34 -16.85
N ASP A 417 -14.90 -6.66 -17.99
CA ASP A 417 -14.82 -5.21 -18.11
C ASP A 417 -16.03 -4.55 -17.42
N PRO A 418 -15.82 -3.59 -16.50
CA PRO A 418 -16.92 -2.83 -15.90
C PRO A 418 -17.79 -2.07 -16.93
N ALA A 419 -17.27 -1.74 -18.10
CA ALA A 419 -18.04 -1.10 -19.18
C ALA A 419 -19.07 -2.04 -19.83
N LYS A 420 -19.01 -3.34 -19.58
CA LYS A 420 -19.93 -4.37 -20.12
C LYS A 420 -21.08 -4.74 -19.16
N LEU A 421 -21.33 -3.96 -18.10
CA LEU A 421 -22.41 -4.20 -17.11
C LEU A 421 -23.75 -3.59 -17.47
#